data_32d8542385789846b728fff77337c080
#
_entry.id   32d8542385789846b728fff77337c080
#
_cell.length_a   1.000
_cell.length_b   1.000
_cell.length_c   1.000
_cell.angle_alpha   90.00
_cell.angle_beta   90.00
_cell.angle_gamma   90.00
#
_symmetry.space_group_name_H-M   'P 1'
#
loop_
_entity.id
_entity.type
_entity.pdbx_description
1 polymer ?
#
loop_
_entity_poly.entity_id
_entity_poly.type
_entity_poly.pdbx_seq_one_letter_code
_entity_poly.pdbx_strand_id
1 'polypeptide(L)'
;VDFKKRLNEIINQNDENGKFEFEERGTAFSKKYYIKSKKENKTKAELERFNLNYDYRILVLEVFEEVEEEIFLAVNSENTIQIMYCTEGNADIYSDNGNCYTLKKGNILMYKANNNKKFKYKFKSKKFKKILFILNIDKLEHSFLSSISNKILHNWKEKILSLFKENILIHVKSNSKTEIMLNQIKNRNINNISDYILFKTKVAEVISYILDLQINSTEEIGINDITIAENIKEIIKSYSVSDIPSIRKICQITGMSNYQLQTIFKEVEGLTIFQYIQKIKMNYAKFLLDTSPKVNILDVATEVGYDSPSKFSMAFKKFFGVLPSKYKKN
;
A
#
# COMPACT_ATOMS: atom_id res chain seq x y z
N VAL A 1 12.47 -7.55 24.57
CA VAL A 1 12.61 -6.08 24.68
C VAL A 1 11.30 -5.52 25.22
N ASP A 2 11.40 -4.71 26.29
CA ASP A 2 10.23 -4.09 26.92
C ASP A 2 9.57 -3.12 25.91
N PHE A 3 8.30 -3.37 25.59
CA PHE A 3 7.53 -2.55 24.62
C PHE A 3 7.42 -1.10 25.10
N LYS A 4 7.31 -0.88 26.41
CA LYS A 4 7.27 0.44 27.01
C LYS A 4 8.56 1.22 26.77
N LYS A 5 9.72 0.57 27.00
CA LYS A 5 11.02 1.17 26.73
C LYS A 5 11.14 1.60 25.27
N ARG A 6 10.70 0.74 24.35
CA ARG A 6 10.75 1.01 22.91
C ARG A 6 9.79 2.12 22.47
N LEU A 7 8.57 2.17 23.03
CA LEU A 7 7.62 3.25 22.76
C LEU A 7 8.18 4.59 23.24
N ASN A 8 8.83 4.61 24.41
CA ASN A 8 9.53 5.79 24.91
C ASN A 8 10.69 6.21 24.00
N GLU A 9 11.48 5.27 23.48
CA GLU A 9 12.55 5.56 22.51
C GLU A 9 11.99 6.20 21.23
N ILE A 10 10.88 5.68 20.70
CA ILE A 10 10.21 6.24 19.53
C ILE A 10 9.69 7.66 19.80
N ILE A 11 9.02 7.86 20.93
CA ILE A 11 8.50 9.18 21.31
C ILE A 11 9.66 10.16 21.49
N ASN A 12 10.70 9.78 22.20
CA ASN A 12 11.86 10.65 22.46
C ASN A 12 12.66 10.98 21.18
N GLN A 13 12.74 10.06 20.22
CA GLN A 13 13.40 10.32 18.92
C GLN A 13 12.63 11.34 18.07
N ASN A 14 11.30 11.43 18.24
CA ASN A 14 10.43 12.35 17.50
C ASN A 14 10.06 13.60 18.33
N ASP A 15 10.45 13.67 19.59
CA ASP A 15 10.15 14.74 20.52
C ASP A 15 11.41 15.52 20.93
N GLU A 16 12.02 16.23 19.97
CA GLU A 16 13.24 17.03 20.20
C GLU A 16 13.11 18.06 21.34
N ASN A 17 11.90 18.39 21.78
CA ASN A 17 11.61 19.43 22.77
C ASN A 17 10.87 18.91 24.03
N GLY A 18 10.73 17.61 24.22
CA GLY A 18 10.05 17.02 25.38
C GLY A 18 8.57 17.44 25.49
N LYS A 19 7.88 17.62 24.35
CA LYS A 19 6.50 18.12 24.26
C LYS A 19 5.45 17.11 24.66
N PHE A 20 5.80 15.82 24.63
CA PHE A 20 4.87 14.73 24.88
C PHE A 20 5.16 14.01 26.18
N GLU A 21 4.12 13.48 26.77
CA GLU A 21 4.16 12.54 27.89
C GLU A 21 3.33 11.31 27.57
N PHE A 22 3.53 10.25 28.33
CA PHE A 22 2.93 8.98 28.04
C PHE A 22 2.40 8.34 29.32
N GLU A 23 1.15 7.91 29.25
CA GLU A 23 0.44 7.25 30.33
C GLU A 23 0.11 5.81 29.91
N GLU A 24 0.39 4.83 30.79
CA GLU A 24 0.02 3.42 30.59
C GLU A 24 -1.15 3.07 31.50
N ARG A 25 -2.20 2.47 30.92
CA ARG A 25 -3.29 1.81 31.65
C ARG A 25 -3.44 0.40 31.13
N GLY A 26 -3.79 -0.54 32.00
CA GLY A 26 -3.91 -1.93 31.60
C GLY A 26 -5.16 -2.61 32.16
N THR A 27 -5.60 -3.62 31.42
CA THR A 27 -6.54 -4.64 31.88
C THR A 27 -5.82 -5.99 31.95
N ALA A 28 -6.51 -7.04 32.37
CA ALA A 28 -5.97 -8.41 32.28
C ALA A 28 -5.67 -8.84 30.84
N PHE A 29 -6.31 -8.22 29.83
CA PHE A 29 -6.30 -8.65 28.43
C PHE A 29 -5.54 -7.73 27.50
N SER A 30 -5.41 -6.44 27.83
CA SER A 30 -4.73 -5.44 27.00
C SER A 30 -3.99 -4.39 27.81
N LYS A 31 -3.03 -3.72 27.16
CA LYS A 31 -2.39 -2.51 27.68
C LYS A 31 -2.69 -1.36 26.72
N LYS A 32 -3.14 -0.24 27.29
CA LYS A 32 -3.37 1.02 26.58
C LYS A 32 -2.30 2.03 26.95
N TYR A 33 -1.85 2.73 25.92
CA TYR A 33 -0.84 3.78 26.03
C TYR A 33 -1.42 5.06 25.43
N TYR A 34 -1.43 6.11 26.21
CA TYR A 34 -1.94 7.44 25.83
C TYR A 34 -0.75 8.36 25.63
N ILE A 35 -0.64 8.94 24.46
CA ILE A 35 0.36 9.96 24.14
C ILE A 35 -0.31 11.31 24.28
N LYS A 36 0.13 12.13 25.23
CA LYS A 36 -0.45 13.42 25.57
C LYS A 36 0.50 14.57 25.29
N SER A 37 -0.02 15.68 24.82
CA SER A 37 0.73 16.94 24.77
C SER A 37 0.84 17.52 26.17
N LYS A 38 2.07 17.77 26.64
CA LYS A 38 2.31 18.42 27.93
C LYS A 38 1.76 19.85 27.98
N LYS A 39 1.82 20.56 26.84
CA LYS A 39 1.36 21.95 26.74
C LYS A 39 -0.15 22.07 26.80
N GLU A 40 -0.86 21.15 26.14
CA GLU A 40 -2.32 21.24 25.97
C GLU A 40 -3.05 20.30 26.93
N ASN A 41 -2.34 19.40 27.65
CA ASN A 41 -2.88 18.32 28.47
C ASN A 41 -3.95 17.47 27.73
N LYS A 42 -3.75 17.30 26.42
CA LYS A 42 -4.69 16.63 25.53
C LYS A 42 -4.07 15.37 24.92
N THR A 43 -4.86 14.29 24.86
CA THR A 43 -4.43 13.06 24.19
C THR A 43 -4.36 13.28 22.69
N LYS A 44 -3.18 13.06 22.12
CA LYS A 44 -2.91 13.16 20.68
C LYS A 44 -3.00 11.81 19.98
N ALA A 45 -2.62 10.74 20.67
CA ALA A 45 -2.77 9.38 20.16
C ALA A 45 -3.03 8.37 21.27
N GLU A 46 -3.72 7.29 20.93
CA GLU A 46 -3.96 6.12 21.77
C GLU A 46 -3.47 4.86 21.04
N LEU A 47 -2.72 4.03 21.76
CA LEU A 47 -2.27 2.74 21.29
C LEU A 47 -2.75 1.65 22.23
N GLU A 48 -3.58 0.72 21.77
CA GLU A 48 -3.98 -0.45 22.53
C GLU A 48 -3.28 -1.70 22.02
N ARG A 49 -2.61 -2.41 22.93
CA ARG A 49 -1.88 -3.65 22.63
C ARG A 49 -2.53 -4.83 23.30
N PHE A 50 -2.79 -5.89 22.54
CA PHE A 50 -3.26 -7.18 23.04
C PHE A 50 -2.11 -8.18 23.04
N ASN A 51 -1.90 -8.82 24.18
CA ASN A 51 -0.92 -9.90 24.35
C ASN A 51 -1.58 -11.23 23.99
N LEU A 52 -1.64 -11.57 22.72
CA LEU A 52 -2.34 -12.77 22.27
C LEU A 52 -1.46 -14.02 22.39
N ASN A 53 -0.22 -13.95 21.89
CA ASN A 53 0.80 -15.01 21.91
C ASN A 53 2.19 -14.42 21.70
N TYR A 54 3.23 -15.26 21.77
CA TYR A 54 4.60 -14.87 21.43
C TYR A 54 4.79 -14.64 19.93
N ASP A 55 3.93 -15.23 19.10
CA ASP A 55 4.09 -15.33 17.65
C ASP A 55 3.35 -14.24 16.88
N TYR A 56 2.22 -13.78 17.42
CA TYR A 56 1.47 -12.68 16.82
C TYR A 56 0.91 -11.74 17.86
N ARG A 57 0.80 -10.47 17.48
CA ARG A 57 0.33 -9.37 18.33
C ARG A 57 -0.63 -8.51 17.54
N ILE A 58 -1.54 -7.87 18.25
CA ILE A 58 -2.37 -6.82 17.67
C ILE A 58 -2.08 -5.51 18.40
N LEU A 59 -1.95 -4.46 17.59
CA LEU A 59 -1.92 -3.08 18.01
C LEU A 59 -3.07 -2.34 17.34
N VAL A 60 -3.83 -1.58 18.12
CA VAL A 60 -4.82 -0.64 17.59
C VAL A 60 -4.29 0.75 17.87
N LEU A 61 -4.00 1.48 16.80
CA LEU A 61 -3.53 2.86 16.87
C LEU A 61 -4.67 3.80 16.49
N GLU A 62 -4.91 4.81 17.31
CA GLU A 62 -5.80 5.92 17.03
C GLU A 62 -5.03 7.23 17.20
N VAL A 63 -5.06 8.08 16.18
CA VAL A 63 -4.45 9.42 16.17
C VAL A 63 -5.56 10.44 16.04
N PHE A 64 -5.55 11.47 16.88
CA PHE A 64 -6.65 12.44 17.01
C PHE A 64 -6.41 13.78 16.32
N GLU A 65 -5.28 13.97 15.68
CA GLU A 65 -4.92 15.21 14.97
C GLU A 65 -4.19 14.93 13.66
N GLU A 66 -4.19 15.91 12.76
CA GLU A 66 -3.31 15.92 11.60
C GLU A 66 -1.88 16.13 12.10
N VAL A 67 -1.06 15.10 12.04
CA VAL A 67 0.34 15.14 12.45
C VAL A 67 1.21 14.75 11.29
N GLU A 68 2.16 15.60 10.94
CA GLU A 68 3.31 15.23 10.11
C GLU A 68 4.41 14.75 11.07
N GLU A 69 4.41 13.50 11.41
CA GLU A 69 5.46 12.91 12.25
C GLU A 69 6.04 11.66 11.63
N GLU A 70 7.35 11.53 11.79
CA GLU A 70 8.08 10.34 11.40
C GLU A 70 7.90 9.27 12.47
N ILE A 71 6.83 8.50 12.41
CA ILE A 71 6.65 7.36 13.32
C ILE A 71 7.42 6.17 12.75
N PHE A 72 8.62 5.95 13.27
CA PHE A 72 9.41 4.78 12.97
C PHE A 72 8.89 3.55 13.75
N LEU A 73 8.08 2.74 13.12
CA LEU A 73 7.69 1.45 13.67
C LEU A 73 8.74 0.39 13.31
N ALA A 74 9.95 0.54 13.84
CA ALA A 74 10.97 -0.49 13.69
C ALA A 74 10.61 -1.71 14.55
N VAL A 75 10.30 -2.83 13.95
CA VAL A 75 10.24 -4.15 14.61
C VAL A 75 11.55 -4.86 14.33
N ASN A 76 12.41 -4.99 15.37
CA ASN A 76 13.71 -5.63 15.24
C ASN A 76 13.57 -7.15 15.24
N SER A 77 13.05 -7.74 14.19
CA SER A 77 13.10 -9.19 14.01
C SER A 77 13.05 -9.49 12.53
N GLU A 78 14.03 -10.23 12.06
CA GLU A 78 14.00 -10.87 10.76
C GLU A 78 12.73 -11.71 10.65
N ASN A 79 12.13 -11.78 9.46
CA ASN A 79 10.92 -12.55 9.20
C ASN A 79 9.66 -12.13 10.00
N THR A 80 9.56 -10.84 10.37
CA THR A 80 8.32 -10.27 10.90
C THR A 80 7.52 -9.63 9.79
N ILE A 81 6.27 -10.06 9.65
CA ILE A 81 5.29 -9.48 8.73
C ILE A 81 4.32 -8.62 9.52
N GLN A 82 4.00 -7.46 8.97
CA GLN A 82 2.99 -6.57 9.52
C GLN A 82 1.86 -6.41 8.50
N ILE A 83 0.61 -6.56 8.98
CA ILE A 83 -0.60 -6.35 8.20
C ILE A 83 -1.34 -5.18 8.82
N MET A 84 -1.51 -4.10 8.06
CA MET A 84 -2.20 -2.87 8.49
C MET A 84 -3.56 -2.78 7.86
N TYR A 85 -4.59 -2.60 8.65
CA TYR A 85 -5.95 -2.31 8.19
C TYR A 85 -6.39 -0.93 8.68
N CYS A 86 -6.71 -0.02 7.77
CA CYS A 86 -7.24 1.30 8.10
C CYS A 86 -8.74 1.23 8.34
N THR A 87 -9.17 1.55 9.56
CA THR A 87 -10.59 1.56 9.94
C THR A 87 -11.22 2.95 9.82
N GLU A 88 -10.41 4.02 9.87
CA GLU A 88 -10.89 5.41 9.81
C GLU A 88 -9.77 6.34 9.33
N GLY A 89 -10.13 7.35 8.55
CA GLY A 89 -9.22 8.36 8.05
C GLY A 89 -8.32 7.91 6.91
N ASN A 90 -7.23 8.64 6.71
CA ASN A 90 -6.21 8.35 5.71
C ASN A 90 -4.82 8.82 6.17
N ALA A 91 -3.79 8.14 5.68
CA ALA A 91 -2.39 8.50 5.88
C ALA A 91 -1.57 8.13 4.66
N ASP A 92 -0.56 8.94 4.33
CA ASP A 92 0.49 8.56 3.39
C ASP A 92 1.64 7.92 4.14
N ILE A 93 2.17 6.85 3.58
CA ILE A 93 3.29 6.07 4.10
C ILE A 93 4.42 6.18 3.10
N TYR A 94 5.52 6.79 3.49
CA TYR A 94 6.71 6.96 2.68
C TYR A 94 7.74 5.93 3.11
N SER A 95 8.33 5.23 2.15
CA SER A 95 9.46 4.32 2.36
C SER A 95 10.79 5.03 2.09
N ASP A 96 11.89 4.50 2.60
CA ASP A 96 13.24 5.07 2.45
C ASP A 96 13.67 5.25 0.97
N ASN A 97 13.11 4.46 0.05
CA ASN A 97 13.38 4.56 -1.39
C ASN A 97 12.46 5.60 -2.10
N GLY A 98 11.74 6.42 -1.35
CA GLY A 98 10.89 7.50 -1.89
C GLY A 98 9.52 7.06 -2.40
N ASN A 99 9.15 5.79 -2.31
CA ASN A 99 7.79 5.35 -2.65
C ASN A 99 6.79 5.86 -1.62
N CYS A 100 5.63 6.31 -2.11
CA CYS A 100 4.52 6.77 -1.29
C CYS A 100 3.32 5.83 -1.47
N TYR A 101 2.79 5.34 -0.37
CA TYR A 101 1.61 4.49 -0.32
C TYR A 101 0.53 5.18 0.50
N THR A 102 -0.68 5.29 -0.05
CA THR A 102 -1.79 5.88 0.69
C THR A 102 -2.62 4.78 1.36
N LEU A 103 -2.71 4.80 2.68
CA LEU A 103 -3.56 3.95 3.49
C LEU A 103 -4.86 4.69 3.79
N LYS A 104 -5.97 4.28 3.16
CA LYS A 104 -7.33 4.83 3.35
C LYS A 104 -8.21 3.84 4.10
N LYS A 105 -9.32 4.34 4.66
CA LYS A 105 -10.36 3.48 5.25
C LYS A 105 -10.72 2.31 4.32
N GLY A 106 -10.71 1.10 4.87
CA GLY A 106 -10.97 -0.15 4.15
C GLY A 106 -9.72 -0.78 3.49
N ASN A 107 -8.62 -0.04 3.36
CA ASN A 107 -7.40 -0.59 2.77
C ASN A 107 -6.64 -1.49 3.74
N ILE A 108 -6.03 -2.52 3.18
CA ILE A 108 -5.09 -3.41 3.86
C ILE A 108 -3.73 -3.28 3.18
N LEU A 109 -2.71 -3.01 3.97
CA LEU A 109 -1.32 -3.03 3.51
C LEU A 109 -0.54 -4.07 4.29
N MET A 110 0.31 -4.81 3.60
CA MET A 110 1.17 -5.83 4.21
C MET A 110 2.62 -5.54 3.87
N TYR A 111 3.53 -5.66 4.83
CA TYR A 111 4.96 -5.51 4.59
C TYR A 111 5.80 -6.42 5.50
N LYS A 112 6.97 -6.78 5.00
CA LYS A 112 7.99 -7.49 5.79
C LYS A 112 8.86 -6.46 6.51
N ALA A 113 8.86 -6.51 7.84
CA ALA A 113 9.74 -5.66 8.64
C ALA A 113 11.20 -6.06 8.41
N ASN A 114 12.04 -5.06 8.17
CA ASN A 114 13.48 -5.21 8.07
C ASN A 114 14.12 -4.16 8.96
N ASN A 115 15.18 -4.51 9.67
CA ASN A 115 15.87 -3.65 10.63
C ASN A 115 16.39 -2.33 10.01
N ASN A 116 16.58 -2.32 8.69
CA ASN A 116 17.17 -1.19 7.96
C ASN A 116 16.14 -0.33 7.23
N LYS A 117 14.83 -0.64 7.32
CA LYS A 117 13.79 0.10 6.60
C LYS A 117 12.93 0.90 7.55
N LYS A 118 12.80 2.19 7.26
CA LYS A 118 11.99 3.13 8.01
C LYS A 118 10.81 3.56 7.14
N PHE A 119 9.66 3.74 7.77
CA PHE A 119 8.47 4.30 7.13
C PHE A 119 8.10 5.60 7.82
N LYS A 120 7.90 6.64 7.01
CA LYS A 120 7.40 7.93 7.47
C LYS A 120 5.90 8.01 7.22
N TYR A 121 5.14 8.40 8.22
CA TYR A 121 3.69 8.57 8.11
C TYR A 121 3.34 10.05 8.08
N LYS A 122 2.47 10.41 7.13
CA LYS A 122 1.81 11.71 7.08
C LYS A 122 0.31 11.50 7.22
N PHE A 123 -0.24 11.79 8.40
CA PHE A 123 -1.67 11.68 8.65
C PHE A 123 -2.39 12.87 8.01
N LYS A 124 -3.39 12.58 7.15
CA LYS A 124 -4.12 13.59 6.36
C LYS A 124 -5.54 13.87 6.84
N SER A 125 -5.93 13.25 7.92
CA SER A 125 -7.27 13.39 8.50
C SER A 125 -7.19 13.72 9.98
N LYS A 126 -8.15 14.53 10.46
CA LYS A 126 -8.26 14.91 11.89
C LYS A 126 -8.37 13.71 12.82
N LYS A 127 -8.79 12.57 12.29
CA LYS A 127 -8.84 11.30 13.00
C LYS A 127 -8.36 10.20 12.09
N PHE A 128 -7.42 9.40 12.58
CA PHE A 128 -6.89 8.24 11.88
C PHE A 128 -6.88 7.04 12.81
N LYS A 129 -7.39 5.89 12.35
CA LYS A 129 -7.40 4.66 13.12
C LYS A 129 -7.00 3.47 12.28
N LYS A 130 -6.05 2.67 12.79
CA LYS A 130 -5.64 1.42 12.16
C LYS A 130 -5.54 0.27 13.15
N ILE A 131 -5.74 -0.93 12.64
CA ILE A 131 -5.40 -2.18 13.31
C ILE A 131 -4.13 -2.70 12.66
N LEU A 132 -3.15 -3.07 13.46
CA LEU A 132 -1.88 -3.61 13.02
C LEU A 132 -1.72 -5.03 13.60
N PHE A 133 -1.63 -6.01 12.73
CA PHE A 133 -1.25 -7.37 13.07
C PHE A 133 0.25 -7.53 12.84
N ILE A 134 0.95 -8.02 13.84
CA ILE A 134 2.41 -8.25 13.80
C ILE A 134 2.64 -9.74 13.98
N LEU A 135 3.20 -10.38 12.96
CA LEU A 135 3.47 -11.81 12.92
C LEU A 135 4.96 -12.08 12.85
N ASN A 136 5.47 -12.92 13.71
CA ASN A 136 6.81 -13.48 13.58
C ASN A 136 6.68 -14.86 12.92
N ILE A 137 7.08 -14.95 11.64
CA ILE A 137 6.90 -16.15 10.82
C ILE A 137 7.69 -17.34 11.38
N ASP A 138 8.86 -17.11 11.98
CA ASP A 138 9.66 -18.19 12.57
C ASP A 138 9.03 -18.76 13.85
N LYS A 139 8.33 -17.91 14.60
CA LYS A 139 7.67 -18.31 15.85
C LYS A 139 6.29 -18.94 15.64
N LEU A 140 5.62 -18.68 14.53
CA LEU A 140 4.35 -19.34 14.19
C LEU A 140 4.49 -20.86 14.14
N GLU A 141 5.70 -21.34 13.82
CA GLU A 141 6.05 -22.76 13.79
C GLU A 141 5.81 -23.43 15.14
N HIS A 142 6.12 -22.76 16.23
CA HIS A 142 6.05 -23.36 17.56
C HIS A 142 4.62 -23.38 18.16
N SER A 143 3.74 -22.48 17.76
CA SER A 143 2.44 -22.30 18.43
C SER A 143 1.25 -22.94 17.72
N PHE A 144 1.22 -22.88 16.39
CA PHE A 144 0.06 -23.37 15.62
C PHE A 144 0.38 -24.61 14.80
N LEU A 145 1.65 -24.86 14.53
CA LEU A 145 2.06 -25.73 13.44
C LEU A 145 2.93 -26.91 13.92
N SER A 146 3.09 -27.07 15.22
CA SER A 146 3.90 -28.15 15.82
C SER A 146 3.47 -29.57 15.41
N SER A 147 2.22 -29.71 14.92
CA SER A 147 1.68 -31.00 14.41
C SER A 147 1.79 -31.13 12.88
N ILE A 148 2.26 -30.10 12.17
CA ILE A 148 2.37 -30.11 10.70
C ILE A 148 3.77 -30.56 10.30
N SER A 149 3.89 -31.31 9.20
CA SER A 149 5.19 -31.75 8.73
C SER A 149 6.09 -30.55 8.37
N ASN A 150 7.36 -30.61 8.75
CA ASN A 150 8.35 -29.56 8.49
C ASN A 150 8.43 -29.17 7.01
N LYS A 151 8.18 -30.10 6.08
CA LYS A 151 8.20 -29.83 4.64
C LYS A 151 7.05 -28.93 4.21
N ILE A 152 5.83 -29.17 4.71
CA ILE A 152 4.64 -28.35 4.39
C ILE A 152 4.83 -26.94 4.95
N LEU A 153 5.30 -26.86 6.18
CA LEU A 153 5.57 -25.59 6.85
C LEU A 153 6.65 -24.78 6.16
N HIS A 154 7.76 -25.42 5.77
CA HIS A 154 8.83 -24.79 5.03
C HIS A 154 8.33 -24.20 3.69
N ASN A 155 7.58 -24.99 2.92
CA ASN A 155 7.01 -24.52 1.65
C ASN A 155 6.07 -23.33 1.83
N TRP A 156 5.21 -23.36 2.85
CA TRP A 156 4.32 -22.26 3.18
C TRP A 156 5.11 -21.00 3.57
N LYS A 157 6.13 -21.14 4.41
CA LYS A 157 7.03 -20.04 4.82
C LYS A 157 7.72 -19.42 3.62
N GLU A 158 8.29 -20.23 2.74
CA GLU A 158 8.94 -19.75 1.51
C GLU A 158 7.96 -19.01 0.59
N LYS A 159 6.73 -19.52 0.41
CA LYS A 159 5.69 -18.82 -0.34
C LYS A 159 5.38 -17.45 0.26
N ILE A 160 5.16 -17.34 1.57
CA ILE A 160 4.91 -16.06 2.25
C ILE A 160 6.10 -15.11 2.09
N LEU A 161 7.32 -15.57 2.29
CA LEU A 161 8.51 -14.73 2.18
C LEU A 161 8.80 -14.29 0.75
N SER A 162 8.44 -15.11 -0.23
CA SER A 162 8.59 -14.78 -1.66
C SER A 162 7.71 -13.59 -2.09
N LEU A 163 6.57 -13.34 -1.43
CA LEU A 163 5.73 -12.18 -1.68
C LEU A 163 6.48 -10.85 -1.53
N PHE A 164 7.54 -10.84 -0.69
CA PHE A 164 8.31 -9.65 -0.35
C PHE A 164 9.68 -9.57 -1.02
N LYS A 165 10.01 -10.45 -1.98
CA LYS A 165 11.32 -10.43 -2.66
C LYS A 165 11.52 -9.12 -3.42
N GLU A 166 10.49 -8.68 -4.13
CA GLU A 166 10.54 -7.49 -4.98
C GLU A 166 9.78 -6.30 -4.39
N ASN A 167 8.80 -6.57 -3.54
CA ASN A 167 7.92 -5.56 -2.97
C ASN A 167 8.16 -5.41 -1.46
N ILE A 168 8.47 -4.19 -1.04
CA ILE A 168 8.59 -3.89 0.39
C ILE A 168 7.22 -3.86 1.06
N LEU A 169 6.21 -3.39 0.32
CA LEU A 169 4.86 -3.21 0.79
C LEU A 169 3.87 -3.69 -0.28
N ILE A 170 2.91 -4.48 0.13
CA ILE A 170 1.88 -5.10 -0.71
C ILE A 170 0.53 -4.52 -0.34
N HIS A 171 -0.22 -4.05 -1.34
CA HIS A 171 -1.62 -3.69 -1.17
C HIS A 171 -2.48 -4.95 -1.29
N VAL A 172 -3.15 -5.32 -0.20
CA VAL A 172 -4.06 -6.47 -0.18
C VAL A 172 -5.45 -6.02 -0.62
N LYS A 173 -5.98 -6.63 -1.65
CA LYS A 173 -7.36 -6.37 -2.09
C LYS A 173 -8.33 -6.94 -1.06
N SER A 174 -9.07 -6.07 -0.39
CA SER A 174 -10.14 -6.49 0.53
C SER A 174 -11.38 -6.93 -0.26
N ASN A 175 -12.11 -7.87 0.30
CA ASN A 175 -13.43 -8.29 -0.17
C ASN A 175 -14.44 -8.23 0.98
N SER A 176 -15.72 -8.45 0.69
CA SER A 176 -16.80 -8.38 1.69
C SER A 176 -16.55 -9.29 2.90
N LYS A 177 -15.96 -10.47 2.69
CA LYS A 177 -15.61 -11.38 3.79
C LYS A 177 -14.52 -10.81 4.68
N THR A 178 -13.46 -10.26 4.09
CA THR A 178 -12.37 -9.58 4.82
C THR A 178 -12.90 -8.43 5.67
N GLU A 179 -13.78 -7.61 5.11
CA GLU A 179 -14.38 -6.48 5.82
C GLU A 179 -15.23 -6.92 7.01
N ILE A 180 -16.05 -7.96 6.85
CA ILE A 180 -16.86 -8.54 7.94
C ILE A 180 -15.95 -9.03 9.07
N MET A 181 -14.92 -9.80 8.75
CA MET A 181 -13.99 -10.36 9.72
C MET A 181 -13.23 -9.26 10.47
N LEU A 182 -12.73 -8.25 9.76
CA LEU A 182 -12.02 -7.12 10.36
C LEU A 182 -12.92 -6.21 11.21
N ASN A 183 -14.21 -6.06 10.83
CA ASN A 183 -15.18 -5.36 11.65
C ASN A 183 -15.47 -6.09 12.97
N GLN A 184 -15.42 -7.41 13.01
CA GLN A 184 -15.53 -8.17 14.27
C GLN A 184 -14.33 -7.90 15.20
N ILE A 185 -13.13 -7.73 14.65
CA ILE A 185 -11.95 -7.32 15.41
C ILE A 185 -12.06 -5.88 15.90
N LYS A 186 -12.55 -4.97 15.05
CA LYS A 186 -12.75 -3.55 15.39
C LYS A 186 -13.73 -3.37 16.53
N ASN A 187 -14.88 -4.07 16.48
CA ASN A 187 -16.00 -3.93 17.41
C ASN A 187 -15.91 -4.91 18.60
N ARG A 188 -14.68 -5.29 18.95
CA ARG A 188 -14.43 -6.21 20.06
C ARG A 188 -14.94 -5.69 21.40
N ASN A 189 -15.52 -6.58 22.18
CA ASN A 189 -15.81 -6.38 23.59
C ASN A 189 -15.23 -7.56 24.37
N ILE A 190 -14.23 -7.30 25.23
CA ILE A 190 -13.51 -8.34 25.96
C ILE A 190 -13.67 -8.06 27.45
N ASN A 191 -14.63 -8.75 28.07
CA ASN A 191 -14.98 -8.58 29.48
C ASN A 191 -14.50 -9.76 30.36
N ASN A 192 -14.27 -10.91 29.74
CA ASN A 192 -13.91 -12.14 30.42
C ASN A 192 -12.97 -13.02 29.59
N ILE A 193 -12.55 -14.14 30.14
CA ILE A 193 -11.62 -15.09 29.49
C ILE A 193 -12.23 -15.68 28.21
N SER A 194 -13.53 -15.98 28.21
CA SER A 194 -14.20 -16.57 27.03
C SER A 194 -14.21 -15.58 25.86
N ASP A 195 -14.52 -14.31 26.13
CA ASP A 195 -14.44 -13.24 25.11
C ASP A 195 -13.01 -13.10 24.57
N TYR A 196 -12.02 -13.20 25.45
CA TYR A 196 -10.61 -13.12 25.06
C TYR A 196 -10.17 -14.30 24.18
N ILE A 197 -10.59 -15.53 24.50
CA ILE A 197 -10.32 -16.72 23.71
C ILE A 197 -10.97 -16.57 22.32
N LEU A 198 -12.23 -16.15 22.27
CA LEU A 198 -12.95 -15.91 21.02
C LEU A 198 -12.28 -14.82 20.18
N PHE A 199 -11.87 -13.72 20.81
CA PHE A 199 -11.13 -12.67 20.12
C PHE A 199 -9.81 -13.18 19.51
N LYS A 200 -9.05 -13.95 20.29
CA LYS A 200 -7.80 -14.58 19.84
C LYS A 200 -8.01 -15.49 18.62
N THR A 201 -9.07 -16.28 18.62
CA THR A 201 -9.44 -17.18 17.52
C THR A 201 -9.81 -16.38 16.27
N LYS A 202 -10.63 -15.33 16.42
CA LYS A 202 -10.98 -14.45 15.29
C LYS A 202 -9.77 -13.75 14.68
N VAL A 203 -8.82 -13.35 15.50
CA VAL A 203 -7.57 -12.75 15.01
C VAL A 203 -6.77 -13.74 14.18
N ALA A 204 -6.61 -14.98 14.67
CA ALA A 204 -5.92 -16.03 13.92
C ALA A 204 -6.61 -16.33 12.58
N GLU A 205 -7.95 -16.38 12.57
CA GLU A 205 -8.76 -16.57 11.37
C GLU A 205 -8.55 -15.43 10.34
N VAL A 206 -8.58 -14.18 10.78
CA VAL A 206 -8.33 -13.00 9.90
C VAL A 206 -6.93 -13.07 9.28
N ILE A 207 -5.92 -13.33 10.09
CA ILE A 207 -4.54 -13.44 9.64
C ILE A 207 -4.40 -14.55 8.60
N SER A 208 -4.90 -15.75 8.92
CA SER A 208 -4.87 -16.90 8.02
C SER A 208 -5.54 -16.58 6.69
N TYR A 209 -6.73 -15.99 6.73
CA TYR A 209 -7.47 -15.64 5.53
C TYR A 209 -6.75 -14.59 4.66
N ILE A 210 -6.16 -13.55 5.26
CA ILE A 210 -5.41 -12.53 4.52
C ILE A 210 -4.15 -13.12 3.87
N LEU A 211 -3.43 -13.99 4.58
CA LEU A 211 -2.25 -14.66 4.04
C LEU A 211 -2.61 -15.62 2.91
N ASP A 212 -3.69 -16.39 3.06
CA ASP A 212 -4.19 -17.30 2.04
C ASP A 212 -4.63 -16.57 0.76
N LEU A 213 -5.34 -15.45 0.89
CA LEU A 213 -5.67 -14.59 -0.24
C LEU A 213 -4.43 -14.13 -1.02
N GLN A 214 -3.32 -13.83 -0.33
CA GLN A 214 -2.10 -13.39 -1.00
C GLN A 214 -1.34 -14.54 -1.65
N ILE A 215 -1.26 -15.70 -1.00
CA ILE A 215 -0.63 -16.89 -1.57
C ILE A 215 -1.37 -17.35 -2.83
N ASN A 216 -2.70 -17.44 -2.76
CA ASN A 216 -3.52 -17.90 -3.88
C ASN A 216 -3.60 -16.86 -5.01
N SER A 217 -3.56 -15.56 -4.69
CA SER A 217 -3.47 -14.51 -5.72
C SER A 217 -2.15 -14.55 -6.50
N THR A 218 -1.07 -15.09 -5.94
CA THR A 218 0.18 -15.29 -6.67
C THR A 218 0.14 -16.53 -7.58
N GLU A 219 -0.70 -17.51 -7.29
CA GLU A 219 -0.96 -18.65 -8.21
C GLU A 219 -1.94 -18.27 -9.34
N GLU A 220 -2.79 -17.25 -9.12
CA GLU A 220 -3.69 -16.63 -10.11
C GLU A 220 -3.09 -15.37 -10.79
N ILE A 221 -1.80 -15.11 -10.64
CA ILE A 221 -1.10 -13.90 -11.13
C ILE A 221 -1.49 -13.58 -12.59
N GLY A 222 -1.70 -14.57 -13.44
CA GLY A 222 -2.10 -14.33 -14.83
C GLY A 222 -3.48 -13.64 -15.00
N ILE A 223 -4.48 -13.98 -14.21
CA ILE A 223 -5.85 -13.44 -14.37
C ILE A 223 -5.98 -12.06 -13.71
N ASN A 224 -5.39 -11.89 -12.52
CA ASN A 224 -5.44 -10.60 -11.82
C ASN A 224 -4.59 -9.54 -12.52
N ASP A 225 -3.45 -9.90 -13.08
CA ASP A 225 -2.59 -8.99 -13.83
C ASP A 225 -3.23 -8.54 -15.13
N ILE A 226 -3.96 -9.42 -15.82
CA ILE A 226 -4.79 -9.07 -16.98
C ILE A 226 -5.86 -8.04 -16.57
N THR A 227 -6.57 -8.27 -15.45
CA THR A 227 -7.59 -7.35 -14.97
C THR A 227 -7.01 -5.98 -14.58
N ILE A 228 -5.83 -5.96 -13.95
CA ILE A 228 -5.13 -4.72 -13.61
C ILE A 228 -4.71 -3.97 -14.88
N ALA A 229 -4.13 -4.68 -15.85
CA ALA A 229 -3.73 -4.08 -17.12
C ALA A 229 -4.95 -3.53 -17.88
N GLU A 230 -6.08 -4.22 -17.88
CA GLU A 230 -7.33 -3.74 -18.46
C GLU A 230 -7.87 -2.50 -17.75
N ASN A 231 -7.89 -2.48 -16.42
CA ASN A 231 -8.27 -1.30 -15.65
C ASN A 231 -7.38 -0.08 -15.98
N ILE A 232 -6.06 -0.28 -16.14
CA ILE A 232 -5.16 0.79 -16.56
C ILE A 232 -5.52 1.29 -17.96
N LYS A 233 -5.83 0.39 -18.90
CA LYS A 233 -6.29 0.77 -20.25
C LYS A 233 -7.60 1.53 -20.23
N GLU A 234 -8.55 1.13 -19.38
CA GLU A 234 -9.82 1.84 -19.20
C GLU A 234 -9.62 3.24 -18.61
N ILE A 235 -8.77 3.37 -17.59
CA ILE A 235 -8.38 4.68 -17.04
C ILE A 235 -7.81 5.56 -18.16
N ILE A 236 -6.86 5.05 -18.95
CA ILE A 236 -6.26 5.83 -20.04
C ILE A 236 -7.31 6.22 -21.09
N LYS A 237 -8.22 5.32 -21.46
CA LYS A 237 -9.26 5.55 -22.47
C LYS A 237 -10.40 6.48 -21.98
N SER A 238 -10.59 6.63 -20.68
CA SER A 238 -11.62 7.51 -20.11
C SER A 238 -11.27 9.00 -20.21
N TYR A 239 -10.05 9.33 -20.61
CA TYR A 239 -9.59 10.71 -20.81
C TYR A 239 -9.47 11.02 -22.30
N SER A 240 -9.57 12.32 -22.67
CA SER A 240 -9.19 12.78 -24.01
C SER A 240 -7.70 12.53 -24.23
N VAL A 241 -7.29 12.41 -25.50
CA VAL A 241 -5.88 12.07 -25.83
C VAL A 241 -4.91 13.15 -25.33
N SER A 242 -5.33 14.43 -25.31
CA SER A 242 -4.58 15.54 -24.72
C SER A 242 -4.37 15.41 -23.21
N ASP A 243 -5.38 14.88 -22.50
CA ASP A 243 -5.48 14.92 -21.04
C ASP A 243 -5.14 13.57 -20.37
N ILE A 244 -4.61 12.61 -21.13
CA ILE A 244 -4.21 11.32 -20.57
C ILE A 244 -3.32 11.54 -19.34
N PRO A 245 -3.72 10.96 -18.16
CA PRO A 245 -3.06 11.24 -16.90
C PRO A 245 -1.61 10.75 -16.89
N SER A 246 -0.76 11.44 -16.17
CA SER A 246 0.61 11.00 -15.91
C SER A 246 0.62 9.65 -15.16
N ILE A 247 1.70 8.88 -15.29
CA ILE A 247 1.87 7.61 -14.57
C ILE A 247 1.71 7.80 -13.06
N ARG A 248 2.20 8.91 -12.52
CA ARG A 248 2.01 9.27 -11.11
C ARG A 248 0.52 9.41 -10.74
N LYS A 249 -0.28 9.99 -11.64
CA LYS A 249 -1.72 10.13 -11.42
C LYS A 249 -2.43 8.77 -11.52
N ILE A 250 -2.02 7.91 -12.45
CA ILE A 250 -2.52 6.53 -12.56
C ILE A 250 -2.20 5.75 -11.29
N CYS A 251 -0.98 5.86 -10.74
CA CYS A 251 -0.62 5.28 -9.45
C CYS A 251 -1.55 5.75 -8.31
N GLN A 252 -1.90 7.04 -8.30
CA GLN A 252 -2.83 7.58 -7.28
C GLN A 252 -4.26 7.03 -7.43
N ILE A 253 -4.73 6.86 -8.67
CA ILE A 253 -6.08 6.33 -8.97
C ILE A 253 -6.15 4.85 -8.59
N THR A 254 -5.14 4.06 -8.96
CA THR A 254 -5.11 2.61 -8.72
C THR A 254 -4.68 2.23 -7.31
N GLY A 255 -4.05 3.14 -6.56
CA GLY A 255 -3.44 2.86 -5.26
C GLY A 255 -2.17 2.00 -5.34
N MET A 256 -1.62 1.79 -6.54
CA MET A 256 -0.46 0.94 -6.79
C MET A 256 0.83 1.75 -6.93
N SER A 257 1.97 1.13 -6.60
CA SER A 257 3.28 1.73 -6.83
C SER A 257 3.60 1.78 -8.34
N ASN A 258 4.46 2.75 -8.75
CA ASN A 258 4.89 2.86 -10.14
C ASN A 258 5.58 1.58 -10.63
N TYR A 259 6.39 0.95 -9.79
CA TYR A 259 7.07 -0.29 -10.12
C TYR A 259 6.08 -1.42 -10.44
N GLN A 260 5.12 -1.68 -9.55
CA GLN A 260 4.09 -2.71 -9.74
C GLN A 260 3.29 -2.48 -11.02
N LEU A 261 2.81 -1.24 -11.24
CA LEU A 261 2.04 -0.90 -12.45
C LEU A 261 2.84 -1.14 -13.73
N GLN A 262 4.11 -0.70 -13.76
CA GLN A 262 4.96 -0.88 -14.94
C GLN A 262 5.29 -2.34 -15.21
N THR A 263 5.56 -3.13 -14.16
CA THR A 263 5.88 -4.55 -14.27
C THR A 263 4.68 -5.32 -14.80
N ILE A 264 3.54 -5.24 -14.12
CA ILE A 264 2.31 -5.92 -14.52
C ILE A 264 1.89 -5.53 -15.93
N PHE A 265 1.84 -4.24 -16.22
CA PHE A 265 1.39 -3.78 -17.53
C PHE A 265 2.33 -4.25 -18.65
N LYS A 266 3.66 -4.25 -18.40
CA LYS A 266 4.64 -4.73 -19.37
C LYS A 266 4.56 -6.25 -19.57
N GLU A 267 4.33 -7.02 -18.52
CA GLU A 267 4.16 -8.48 -18.60
C GLU A 267 2.91 -8.86 -19.39
N VAL A 268 1.78 -8.16 -19.18
CA VAL A 268 0.52 -8.43 -19.87
C VAL A 268 0.49 -7.89 -21.31
N GLU A 269 0.90 -6.63 -21.50
CA GLU A 269 0.76 -5.93 -22.78
C GLU A 269 2.03 -5.94 -23.65
N GLY A 270 3.15 -6.44 -23.13
CA GLY A 270 4.45 -6.41 -23.80
C GLY A 270 5.07 -5.01 -23.94
N LEU A 271 4.40 -3.97 -23.44
CA LEU A 271 4.78 -2.56 -23.53
C LEU A 271 4.71 -1.90 -22.16
N THR A 272 5.58 -0.94 -21.88
CA THR A 272 5.41 -0.08 -20.71
C THR A 272 4.17 0.81 -20.85
N ILE A 273 3.59 1.28 -19.74
CA ILE A 273 2.46 2.23 -19.76
C ILE A 273 2.80 3.47 -20.59
N PHE A 274 4.03 3.98 -20.46
CA PHE A 274 4.50 5.10 -21.27
C PHE A 274 4.47 4.79 -22.77
N GLN A 275 4.97 3.63 -23.19
CA GLN A 275 4.95 3.21 -24.59
C GLN A 275 3.53 3.04 -25.11
N TYR A 276 2.62 2.52 -24.29
CA TYR A 276 1.21 2.37 -24.63
C TYR A 276 0.53 3.73 -24.83
N ILE A 277 0.73 4.69 -23.92
CA ILE A 277 0.23 6.07 -24.07
C ILE A 277 0.82 6.72 -25.32
N GLN A 278 2.11 6.55 -25.58
CA GLN A 278 2.75 7.06 -26.80
C GLN A 278 2.12 6.48 -28.08
N LYS A 279 1.82 5.17 -28.07
CA LYS A 279 1.13 4.51 -29.19
C LYS A 279 -0.24 5.12 -29.46
N ILE A 280 -1.03 5.37 -28.41
CA ILE A 280 -2.34 6.03 -28.53
C ILE A 280 -2.19 7.42 -29.12
N LYS A 281 -1.32 8.25 -28.56
CA LYS A 281 -1.06 9.62 -29.03
C LYS A 281 -0.60 9.67 -30.49
N MET A 282 0.32 8.81 -30.88
CA MET A 282 0.85 8.78 -32.23
C MET A 282 -0.18 8.28 -33.25
N ASN A 283 -0.96 7.26 -32.93
CA ASN A 283 -2.04 6.76 -33.78
C ASN A 283 -3.14 7.81 -33.96
N TYR A 284 -3.49 8.54 -32.91
CA TYR A 284 -4.47 9.62 -33.02
C TYR A 284 -3.92 10.81 -33.83
N ALA A 285 -2.65 11.17 -33.64
CA ALA A 285 -2.00 12.17 -34.49
C ALA A 285 -2.01 11.78 -35.97
N LYS A 286 -1.72 10.52 -36.27
CA LYS A 286 -1.81 9.99 -37.64
C LYS A 286 -3.23 10.12 -38.17
N PHE A 287 -4.23 9.71 -37.41
CA PHE A 287 -5.65 9.85 -37.79
C PHE A 287 -6.02 11.30 -38.11
N LEU A 288 -5.62 12.28 -37.30
CA LEU A 288 -5.87 13.70 -37.54
C LEU A 288 -5.19 14.19 -38.87
N LEU A 289 -3.95 13.75 -39.13
CA LEU A 289 -3.26 14.09 -40.35
C LEU A 289 -3.87 13.45 -41.60
N ASP A 290 -4.44 12.25 -41.48
CA ASP A 290 -5.12 11.53 -42.58
C ASP A 290 -6.49 12.13 -42.90
N THR A 291 -7.25 12.51 -41.87
CA THR A 291 -8.65 12.97 -41.99
C THR A 291 -8.78 14.46 -42.24
N SER A 292 -7.77 15.26 -41.91
CA SER A 292 -7.81 16.71 -41.99
C SER A 292 -6.61 17.27 -42.78
N PRO A 293 -6.66 17.26 -44.11
CA PRO A 293 -5.51 17.67 -44.96
C PRO A 293 -5.01 19.11 -44.74
N LYS A 294 -5.85 19.99 -44.15
CA LYS A 294 -5.51 21.38 -43.89
C LYS A 294 -5.08 21.61 -42.41
N VAL A 295 -5.09 20.59 -41.54
CA VAL A 295 -4.74 20.74 -40.12
C VAL A 295 -3.30 21.21 -39.96
N ASN A 296 -3.06 22.13 -39.02
CA ASN A 296 -1.70 22.58 -38.72
C ASN A 296 -0.97 21.55 -37.82
N ILE A 297 0.33 21.37 -38.03
CA ILE A 297 1.14 20.48 -37.17
C ILE A 297 1.14 20.91 -35.70
N LEU A 298 1.06 22.22 -35.47
CA LEU A 298 0.91 22.77 -34.09
C LEU A 298 -0.40 22.28 -33.44
N ASP A 299 -1.50 22.36 -34.19
CA ASP A 299 -2.82 21.97 -33.68
C ASP A 299 -2.84 20.46 -33.35
N VAL A 300 -2.28 19.63 -34.23
CA VAL A 300 -2.11 18.19 -33.98
C VAL A 300 -1.27 17.92 -32.74
N ALA A 301 -0.17 18.66 -32.56
CA ALA A 301 0.69 18.51 -31.38
C ALA A 301 -0.08 18.81 -30.09
N THR A 302 -0.89 19.88 -30.09
CA THR A 302 -1.73 20.27 -28.95
C THR A 302 -2.81 19.23 -28.68
N GLU A 303 -3.53 18.77 -29.68
CA GLU A 303 -4.58 17.74 -29.58
C GLU A 303 -4.08 16.41 -29.01
N VAL A 304 -2.81 16.07 -29.21
CA VAL A 304 -2.20 14.88 -28.62
C VAL A 304 -1.44 15.18 -27.32
N GLY A 305 -1.59 16.40 -26.79
CA GLY A 305 -1.04 16.79 -25.49
C GLY A 305 0.49 16.91 -25.48
N TYR A 306 1.05 17.56 -26.50
CA TYR A 306 2.46 17.99 -26.53
C TYR A 306 2.55 19.51 -26.40
N ASP A 307 3.33 19.96 -25.43
CA ASP A 307 3.61 21.40 -25.21
C ASP A 307 4.48 22.02 -26.31
N SER A 308 5.14 21.19 -27.15
CA SER A 308 6.08 21.65 -28.18
C SER A 308 5.93 20.85 -29.46
N PRO A 309 5.68 21.54 -30.60
CA PRO A 309 5.62 20.92 -31.92
C PRO A 309 6.93 20.19 -32.32
N SER A 310 8.07 20.67 -31.81
CA SER A 310 9.37 20.04 -32.05
C SER A 310 9.46 18.67 -31.36
N LYS A 311 9.04 18.59 -30.08
CA LYS A 311 8.99 17.33 -29.31
C LYS A 311 8.01 16.35 -29.97
N PHE A 312 6.83 16.81 -30.38
CA PHE A 312 5.87 16.04 -31.12
C PHE A 312 6.47 15.49 -32.42
N SER A 313 7.08 16.34 -33.25
CA SER A 313 7.65 15.96 -34.53
C SER A 313 8.75 14.91 -34.40
N MET A 314 9.58 15.02 -33.35
CA MET A 314 10.60 13.99 -33.05
C MET A 314 9.96 12.66 -32.60
N ALA A 315 8.94 12.71 -31.74
CA ALA A 315 8.23 11.52 -31.32
C ALA A 315 7.51 10.83 -32.46
N PHE A 316 6.83 11.59 -33.32
CA PHE A 316 6.17 11.10 -34.55
C PHE A 316 7.16 10.44 -35.51
N LYS A 317 8.29 11.12 -35.76
CA LYS A 317 9.37 10.55 -36.59
C LYS A 317 9.94 9.27 -36.01
N LYS A 318 10.14 9.22 -34.70
CA LYS A 318 10.62 8.02 -34.02
C LYS A 318 9.63 6.85 -34.13
N PHE A 319 8.32 7.15 -34.17
CA PHE A 319 7.27 6.13 -34.21
C PHE A 319 6.96 5.65 -35.62
N PHE A 320 6.90 6.55 -36.63
CA PHE A 320 6.51 6.27 -38.00
C PHE A 320 7.65 6.38 -39.02
N GLY A 321 8.85 6.72 -38.59
CA GLY A 321 10.03 6.84 -39.49
C GLY A 321 10.13 8.15 -40.25
N VAL A 322 9.05 8.94 -40.34
CA VAL A 322 8.95 10.19 -41.13
C VAL A 322 8.45 11.34 -40.27
N LEU A 323 8.84 12.57 -40.64
CA LEU A 323 8.32 13.77 -39.97
C LEU A 323 6.82 13.96 -40.31
N PRO A 324 6.00 14.50 -39.37
CA PRO A 324 4.58 14.72 -39.63
C PRO A 324 4.31 15.65 -40.80
N SER A 325 5.19 16.65 -41.04
CA SER A 325 5.12 17.55 -42.22
C SER A 325 5.39 16.85 -43.54
N LYS A 326 6.22 15.81 -43.57
CA LYS A 326 6.46 14.99 -44.77
C LYS A 326 5.36 13.95 -44.95
N TYR A 327 4.87 13.37 -43.86
CA TYR A 327 3.77 12.43 -43.86
C TYR A 327 2.49 13.03 -44.47
N LYS A 328 2.17 14.27 -44.11
CA LYS A 328 1.00 15.00 -44.59
C LYS A 328 1.06 15.38 -46.08
N LYS A 329 2.25 15.46 -46.69
CA LYS A 329 2.44 15.83 -48.11
C LYS A 329 2.26 14.66 -49.08
N ASN A 330 2.24 13.42 -48.55
CA ASN A 330 1.96 12.21 -49.34
C ASN A 330 0.46 11.83 -49.16
#